data_d6faf090f18329aa50b41cb9e3312f4a
#
_entry.id   d6faf090f18329aa50b41cb9e3312f4a
#
_cell.length_a   1.000
_cell.length_b   1.000
_cell.length_c   1.000
_cell.angle_alpha   90.00
_cell.angle_beta   90.00
_cell.angle_gamma   90.00
#
_symmetry.space_group_name_H-M   'P 1'
#
loop_
_entity.id
_entity.type
_entity.pdbx_description
1 polymer ?
#
loop_
_entity_poly.entity_id
_entity_poly.type
_entity_poly.pdbx_seq_one_letter_code
_entity_poly.pdbx_strand_id
1 'polypeptide(L)'
;AVESLAARLGLAVPNDASSEDREAVEQRKLIFDTLTDAKDFYKQQLRSNPQRGRAVDYLKQRGLTGEVANRFEIGFAPPGWQNLLGSKPESSSYLSRLLDAGLVVTQDAEDKRYDRFRDRVMFPIRDLRGRTIAFGGRVIGDGKPKYLNSPETAVFHKGRELYGLFEARRSQKKLSRLLVVEGYMDVVALAQNQIEFAVATLGTATSDEHIQRMFRQVSEIVFCFDGDAAGRRAAWKAMLTVLPHLSDGRSARFMFLPDGDDPDSLVRRIGQVAFLAQLAASHSVADWLFEKLAQDLKENGLDPNGIAGKAALSKDAMPLINLMPEGVFRQLMIDALSQNTGLSTQRLQDVTERYDSSLESVDQDARPRYEEATPEVQNARASDTMTSASLDPALSLLILQPELALEFQVEAFECLTRGDQDQLLRTIACDVHAGSLSSPGEILAKFSGKPEQGFLKKAFEYKPLLPTEHLKDEFIGLMKSKFKRYNQQDGRAQIDALLQKPPSQLSEDERGLIRQYFSKAPAGDDPSLIP
;
A
#
# COMPACT_ATOMS: atom_id res chain seq x y z
N ALA A 1 -7.51 22.40 23.19
CA ALA A 1 -8.33 23.54 22.78
C ALA A 1 -9.72 23.47 23.42
N VAL A 2 -10.45 22.36 23.28
CA VAL A 2 -11.81 22.18 23.87
C VAL A 2 -11.74 22.24 25.39
N GLU A 3 -10.81 21.53 26.02
CA GLU A 3 -10.60 21.56 27.48
C GLU A 3 -10.22 22.96 28.00
N SER A 4 -9.38 23.69 27.28
CA SER A 4 -8.97 25.05 27.64
C SER A 4 -10.12 26.06 27.50
N LEU A 5 -11.01 25.87 26.53
CA LEU A 5 -12.22 26.67 26.36
C LEU A 5 -13.29 26.32 27.41
N ALA A 6 -13.49 25.04 27.67
CA ALA A 6 -14.42 24.57 28.69
C ALA A 6 -14.01 25.04 30.09
N ALA A 7 -12.71 24.96 30.44
CA ALA A 7 -12.18 25.48 31.70
C ALA A 7 -12.40 26.99 31.86
N ARG A 8 -12.31 27.78 30.77
CA ARG A 8 -12.61 29.22 30.79
C ARG A 8 -14.10 29.54 31.01
N LEU A 9 -14.96 28.62 30.63
CA LEU A 9 -16.42 28.76 30.76
C LEU A 9 -16.96 28.07 32.04
N GLY A 10 -16.07 27.47 32.84
CA GLY A 10 -16.47 26.73 34.05
C GLY A 10 -17.23 25.44 33.72
N LEU A 11 -17.13 24.93 32.50
CA LEU A 11 -17.78 23.71 32.05
C LEU A 11 -16.83 22.53 32.19
N ALA A 12 -17.30 21.43 32.81
CA ALA A 12 -16.59 20.16 32.78
C ALA A 12 -16.82 19.50 31.40
N VAL A 13 -15.74 19.21 30.67
CA VAL A 13 -15.84 18.36 29.47
C VAL A 13 -16.20 16.95 29.96
N PRO A 14 -17.31 16.36 29.49
CA PRO A 14 -17.63 14.97 29.82
C PRO A 14 -16.46 14.08 29.40
N ASN A 15 -15.93 13.30 30.34
CA ASN A 15 -14.79 12.42 30.07
C ASN A 15 -15.34 11.01 29.85
N ASP A 16 -16.09 10.83 28.74
CA ASP A 16 -16.70 9.57 28.35
C ASP A 16 -15.68 8.57 27.73
N ALA A 17 -14.38 8.90 27.78
CA ALA A 17 -13.35 7.98 27.32
C ALA A 17 -13.31 6.73 28.22
N SER A 18 -13.49 5.57 27.62
CA SER A 18 -13.36 4.28 28.29
C SER A 18 -11.96 4.11 28.90
N SER A 19 -11.79 3.19 29.83
CA SER A 19 -10.46 2.84 30.37
C SER A 19 -9.51 2.41 29.23
N GLU A 20 -10.02 1.67 28.27
CA GLU A 20 -9.29 1.21 27.07
C GLU A 20 -8.81 2.38 26.19
N ASP A 21 -9.65 3.43 26.00
CA ASP A 21 -9.25 4.62 25.27
C ASP A 21 -8.10 5.38 25.96
N ARG A 22 -8.12 5.43 27.28
CA ARG A 22 -7.07 6.08 28.08
C ARG A 22 -5.76 5.30 28.02
N GLU A 23 -5.80 3.98 28.12
CA GLU A 23 -4.63 3.11 27.96
C GLU A 23 -4.04 3.22 26.57
N ALA A 24 -4.85 3.21 25.52
CA ALA A 24 -4.39 3.39 24.14
C ALA A 24 -3.74 4.77 23.90
N VAL A 25 -4.26 5.83 24.53
CA VAL A 25 -3.67 7.19 24.47
C VAL A 25 -2.32 7.22 25.19
N GLU A 26 -2.22 6.61 26.39
CA GLU A 26 -0.97 6.57 27.16
C GLU A 26 0.09 5.72 26.44
N GLN A 27 -0.29 4.57 25.89
CA GLN A 27 0.61 3.73 25.10
C GLN A 27 1.16 4.49 23.89
N ARG A 28 0.31 5.19 23.12
CA ARG A 28 0.76 6.03 22.00
C ARG A 28 1.74 7.11 22.46
N LYS A 29 1.50 7.73 23.60
CA LYS A 29 2.40 8.73 24.17
C LYS A 29 3.78 8.12 24.48
N LEU A 30 3.80 6.95 25.12
CA LEU A 30 5.05 6.23 25.40
C LEU A 30 5.83 5.88 24.12
N ILE A 31 5.14 5.51 23.04
CA ILE A 31 5.77 5.27 21.74
C ILE A 31 6.39 6.55 21.18
N PHE A 32 5.67 7.71 21.22
CA PHE A 32 6.23 9.00 20.77
C PHE A 32 7.45 9.42 21.57
N ASP A 33 7.44 9.26 22.89
CA ASP A 33 8.57 9.58 23.77
C ASP A 33 9.77 8.69 23.43
N THR A 34 9.53 7.38 23.21
CA THR A 34 10.57 6.41 22.83
C THR A 34 11.19 6.72 21.44
N LEU A 35 10.36 7.10 20.47
CA LEU A 35 10.85 7.50 19.13
C LEU A 35 11.62 8.81 19.18
N THR A 36 11.25 9.74 20.07
CA THR A 36 11.97 10.99 20.30
C THR A 36 13.35 10.71 20.92
N ASP A 37 13.42 9.87 21.94
CA ASP A 37 14.67 9.42 22.55
C ASP A 37 15.60 8.76 21.52
N ALA A 38 15.04 7.87 20.69
CA ALA A 38 15.79 7.19 19.63
C ALA A 38 16.31 8.18 18.56
N LYS A 39 15.51 9.16 18.17
CA LYS A 39 15.92 10.23 17.25
C LYS A 39 17.10 10.99 17.82
N ASP A 40 17.03 11.42 19.08
CA ASP A 40 18.09 12.17 19.74
C ASP A 40 19.36 11.32 19.91
N PHE A 41 19.21 10.02 20.23
CA PHE A 41 20.30 9.06 20.22
C PHE A 41 20.99 9.00 18.85
N TYR A 42 20.26 8.79 17.75
CA TYR A 42 20.87 8.69 16.41
C TYR A 42 21.51 10.00 15.97
N LYS A 43 20.92 11.16 16.31
CA LYS A 43 21.54 12.49 16.07
C LYS A 43 22.85 12.63 16.82
N GLN A 44 22.89 12.20 18.07
CA GLN A 44 24.14 12.24 18.87
C GLN A 44 25.18 11.30 18.28
N GLN A 45 24.79 10.08 17.84
CA GLN A 45 25.72 9.16 17.19
C GLN A 45 26.35 9.78 15.93
N LEU A 46 25.58 10.51 15.10
CA LEU A 46 26.12 11.21 13.94
C LEU A 46 27.09 12.35 14.34
N ARG A 47 26.92 12.97 15.51
CA ARG A 47 27.76 14.07 15.97
C ARG A 47 29.05 13.60 16.65
N SER A 48 29.01 12.55 17.43
CA SER A 48 30.09 12.21 18.38
C SER A 48 30.61 10.76 18.30
N ASN A 49 29.92 9.83 17.60
CA ASN A 49 30.37 8.45 17.55
C ASN A 49 31.73 8.33 16.82
N PRO A 50 32.72 7.58 17.34
CA PRO A 50 33.99 7.38 16.66
C PRO A 50 33.89 6.82 15.24
N GLN A 51 32.88 6.01 14.94
CA GLN A 51 32.63 5.38 13.64
C GLN A 51 31.78 6.24 12.68
N ARG A 52 31.39 7.46 13.07
CA ARG A 52 30.55 8.35 12.28
C ARG A 52 31.12 8.78 10.92
N GLY A 53 32.46 8.67 10.77
CA GLY A 53 33.17 9.14 9.57
C GLY A 53 32.51 8.67 8.28
N ARG A 54 32.22 7.37 8.17
CA ARG A 54 31.56 6.78 7.00
C ARG A 54 30.20 7.42 6.69
N ALA A 55 29.38 7.67 7.71
CA ALA A 55 28.08 8.33 7.54
C ALA A 55 28.22 9.78 7.11
N VAL A 56 29.14 10.51 7.72
CA VAL A 56 29.43 11.90 7.39
C VAL A 56 29.97 12.04 5.95
N ASP A 57 30.91 11.18 5.57
CA ASP A 57 31.50 11.18 4.23
C ASP A 57 30.43 10.83 3.17
N TYR A 58 29.56 9.88 3.45
CA TYR A 58 28.42 9.56 2.59
C TYR A 58 27.51 10.80 2.38
N LEU A 59 27.13 11.50 3.45
CA LEU A 59 26.28 12.69 3.36
C LEU A 59 26.98 13.82 2.61
N LYS A 60 28.28 14.02 2.82
CA LYS A 60 29.09 15.00 2.08
C LYS A 60 29.21 14.67 0.60
N GLN A 61 29.44 13.40 0.23
CA GLN A 61 29.46 12.93 -1.17
C GLN A 61 28.13 13.19 -1.88
N ARG A 62 27.01 13.13 -1.13
CA ARG A 62 25.68 13.51 -1.62
C ARG A 62 25.45 15.03 -1.62
N GLY A 63 26.44 15.85 -1.29
CA GLY A 63 26.37 17.31 -1.32
C GLY A 63 25.56 17.93 -0.16
N LEU A 64 25.28 17.19 0.91
CA LEU A 64 24.48 17.68 2.02
C LEU A 64 25.30 18.51 3.00
N THR A 65 24.76 19.66 3.38
CA THR A 65 25.32 20.50 4.45
C THR A 65 24.86 20.04 5.83
N GLY A 66 25.62 20.41 6.86
CA GLY A 66 25.21 20.18 8.25
C GLY A 66 23.91 20.88 8.64
N GLU A 67 23.58 21.99 8.00
CA GLU A 67 22.32 22.72 8.20
C GLU A 67 21.11 21.89 7.75
N VAL A 68 21.16 21.38 6.53
CA VAL A 68 20.07 20.52 5.99
C VAL A 68 19.98 19.21 6.77
N ALA A 69 21.12 18.58 7.08
CA ALA A 69 21.14 17.38 7.91
C ALA A 69 20.49 17.62 9.29
N ASN A 70 20.73 18.77 9.92
CA ASN A 70 20.10 19.13 11.19
C ASN A 70 18.60 19.48 11.02
N ARG A 71 18.21 20.14 9.94
CA ARG A 71 16.80 20.47 9.63
C ARG A 71 15.94 19.21 9.48
N PHE A 72 16.47 18.18 8.81
CA PHE A 72 15.82 16.88 8.65
C PHE A 72 16.09 15.93 9.83
N GLU A 73 16.82 16.38 10.85
CA GLU A 73 17.19 15.61 12.03
C GLU A 73 17.88 14.27 11.71
N ILE A 74 18.67 14.26 10.62
CA ILE A 74 19.39 13.07 10.16
C ILE A 74 20.32 12.57 11.26
N GLY A 75 20.36 11.25 11.45
CA GLY A 75 21.15 10.55 12.45
C GLY A 75 22.01 9.44 11.87
N PHE A 76 22.66 8.71 12.75
CA PHE A 76 23.47 7.55 12.44
C PHE A 76 23.16 6.40 13.41
N ALA A 77 22.83 5.26 12.89
CA ALA A 77 22.78 4.01 13.65
C ALA A 77 24.14 3.31 13.51
N PRO A 78 24.94 3.22 14.57
CA PRO A 78 26.28 2.63 14.49
C PRO A 78 26.23 1.14 14.13
N PRO A 79 27.32 0.54 13.60
CA PRO A 79 27.43 -0.89 13.48
C PRO A 79 27.44 -1.55 14.87
N GLY A 80 26.91 -2.76 14.97
CA GLY A 80 26.71 -3.49 16.23
C GLY A 80 25.25 -3.82 16.48
N TRP A 81 25.00 -4.73 17.42
CA TRP A 81 23.69 -5.34 17.58
C TRP A 81 22.81 -4.65 18.61
N GLN A 82 23.38 -3.94 19.58
CA GLN A 82 22.68 -3.42 20.76
C GLN A 82 23.11 -2.00 21.15
N ASN A 83 23.30 -1.12 20.17
CA ASN A 83 23.73 0.25 20.45
C ASN A 83 22.61 1.10 21.07
N LEU A 84 21.40 1.05 20.49
CA LEU A 84 20.23 1.72 21.01
C LEU A 84 19.67 0.97 22.22
N LEU A 85 19.53 -0.34 22.11
CA LEU A 85 19.04 -1.20 23.20
C LEU A 85 19.90 -1.04 24.47
N GLY A 86 21.22 -1.02 24.32
CA GLY A 86 22.17 -0.82 25.43
C GLY A 86 22.39 0.64 25.85
N SER A 87 21.70 1.62 25.23
CA SER A 87 21.90 3.04 25.55
C SER A 87 21.31 3.50 26.89
N LYS A 88 20.40 2.70 27.45
CA LYS A 88 19.79 2.90 28.77
C LYS A 88 19.87 1.63 29.59
N PRO A 89 19.77 1.72 30.93
CA PRO A 89 19.72 0.54 31.79
C PRO A 89 18.59 -0.40 31.35
N GLU A 90 18.91 -1.68 31.34
CA GLU A 90 17.96 -2.72 30.92
C GLU A 90 16.78 -2.79 31.90
N SER A 91 15.58 -2.63 31.37
CA SER A 91 14.33 -2.87 32.11
C SER A 91 13.30 -3.46 31.17
N SER A 92 12.42 -4.30 31.67
CA SER A 92 11.33 -4.90 30.88
C SER A 92 10.46 -3.85 30.22
N SER A 93 10.16 -2.74 30.92
CA SER A 93 9.35 -1.65 30.39
C SER A 93 10.05 -0.86 29.28
N TYR A 94 11.38 -0.69 29.32
CA TYR A 94 12.13 -0.03 28.26
C TYR A 94 12.19 -0.89 27.01
N LEU A 95 12.42 -2.19 27.18
CA LEU A 95 12.44 -3.15 26.08
C LEU A 95 11.07 -3.22 25.38
N SER A 96 9.98 -3.35 26.14
CA SER A 96 8.62 -3.36 25.58
C SER A 96 8.36 -2.11 24.71
N ARG A 97 8.72 -0.93 25.20
CA ARG A 97 8.57 0.32 24.44
C ARG A 97 9.39 0.36 23.16
N LEU A 98 10.62 -0.20 23.15
CA LEU A 98 11.43 -0.31 21.93
C LEU A 98 10.82 -1.28 20.92
N LEU A 99 10.21 -2.35 21.37
CA LEU A 99 9.49 -3.32 20.53
C LEU A 99 8.24 -2.69 19.94
N ASP A 100 7.41 -2.03 20.75
CA ASP A 100 6.19 -1.33 20.32
C ASP A 100 6.49 -0.21 19.32
N ALA A 101 7.63 0.47 19.48
CA ALA A 101 8.13 1.49 18.55
C ALA A 101 8.80 0.89 17.28
N GLY A 102 8.93 -0.43 17.19
CA GLY A 102 9.57 -1.12 16.05
C GLY A 102 11.07 -0.85 15.90
N LEU A 103 11.78 -0.52 17.00
CA LEU A 103 13.20 -0.17 17.02
C LEU A 103 14.10 -1.36 17.34
N VAL A 104 13.55 -2.40 17.96
CA VAL A 104 14.23 -3.65 18.32
C VAL A 104 13.48 -4.81 17.67
N VAL A 105 14.22 -5.87 17.36
CA VAL A 105 13.69 -7.12 16.81
C VAL A 105 14.01 -8.23 17.79
N THR A 106 13.03 -9.09 18.06
CA THR A 106 13.22 -10.34 18.80
C THR A 106 13.29 -11.49 17.80
N GLN A 107 14.26 -12.36 17.94
CA GLN A 107 14.37 -13.59 17.17
C GLN A 107 13.95 -14.75 18.07
N ASP A 108 12.70 -15.21 17.87
CA ASP A 108 12.03 -16.17 18.76
C ASP A 108 12.77 -17.50 18.95
N ALA A 109 13.58 -17.93 17.97
CA ALA A 109 14.31 -19.19 18.03
C ALA A 109 15.50 -19.17 19.03
N GLU A 110 16.03 -18.00 19.37
CA GLU A 110 17.27 -17.88 20.16
C GLU A 110 17.15 -16.87 21.32
N ASP A 111 15.97 -16.33 21.62
CA ASP A 111 15.72 -15.22 22.57
C ASP A 111 16.71 -14.04 22.42
N LYS A 112 17.21 -13.86 21.19
CA LYS A 112 18.14 -12.77 20.85
C LYS A 112 17.38 -11.52 20.51
N ARG A 113 17.77 -10.41 21.13
CA ARG A 113 17.20 -9.08 20.93
C ARG A 113 18.27 -8.17 20.36
N TYR A 114 17.93 -7.44 19.31
CA TYR A 114 18.88 -6.56 18.64
C TYR A 114 18.23 -5.35 18.01
N ASP A 115 19.03 -4.29 17.83
CA ASP A 115 18.60 -3.06 17.16
C ASP A 115 18.16 -3.35 15.72
N ARG A 116 17.00 -2.85 15.34
CA ARG A 116 16.50 -2.97 13.97
C ARG A 116 17.41 -2.26 12.97
N PHE A 117 17.91 -1.09 13.33
CA PHE A 117 18.77 -0.27 12.47
C PHE A 117 20.23 -0.38 12.92
N ARG A 118 21.09 -0.78 12.00
CA ARG A 118 22.52 -0.99 12.22
C ARG A 118 23.31 -0.57 10.98
N ASP A 119 24.42 0.14 11.17
CA ASP A 119 25.28 0.68 10.11
C ASP A 119 24.49 1.45 9.03
N ARG A 120 23.63 2.41 9.47
CA ARG A 120 22.72 3.15 8.61
C ARG A 120 22.70 4.64 8.90
N VAL A 121 22.59 5.43 7.84
CA VAL A 121 22.10 6.82 7.96
C VAL A 121 20.61 6.77 8.26
N MET A 122 20.18 7.50 9.29
CA MET A 122 18.82 7.49 9.83
C MET A 122 18.07 8.73 9.43
N PHE A 123 16.85 8.52 8.90
CA PHE A 123 15.92 9.57 8.48
C PHE A 123 14.67 9.48 9.36
N PRO A 124 14.48 10.38 10.33
CA PRO A 124 13.25 10.41 11.13
C PRO A 124 12.06 10.78 10.25
N ILE A 125 11.00 9.96 10.29
CA ILE A 125 9.73 10.24 9.65
C ILE A 125 8.88 11.00 10.66
N ARG A 126 8.34 12.17 10.26
CA ARG A 126 7.60 13.07 11.15
C ARG A 126 6.14 13.23 10.71
N ASP A 127 5.26 13.29 11.69
CA ASP A 127 3.86 13.63 11.45
C ASP A 127 3.69 15.14 11.18
N LEU A 128 2.47 15.57 10.85
CA LEU A 128 2.17 16.99 10.60
C LEU A 128 2.41 17.94 11.79
N ARG A 129 2.58 17.39 13.00
CA ARG A 129 2.91 18.14 14.22
C ARG A 129 4.42 18.19 14.48
N GLY A 130 5.21 17.49 13.66
CA GLY A 130 6.66 17.38 13.79
C GLY A 130 7.15 16.33 14.78
N ARG A 131 6.26 15.48 15.31
CA ARG A 131 6.64 14.36 16.17
C ARG A 131 7.22 13.24 15.32
N THR A 132 8.30 12.63 15.79
CA THR A 132 8.87 11.44 15.15
C THR A 132 7.90 10.26 15.34
N ILE A 133 7.49 9.63 14.24
CA ILE A 133 6.56 8.49 14.21
C ILE A 133 7.23 7.19 13.74
N ALA A 134 8.37 7.30 13.06
CA ALA A 134 9.10 6.16 12.51
C ALA A 134 10.49 6.60 12.02
N PHE A 135 11.24 5.66 11.45
CA PHE A 135 12.51 5.90 10.80
C PHE A 135 12.62 5.17 9.47
N GLY A 136 13.29 5.82 8.51
CA GLY A 136 13.95 5.18 7.40
C GLY A 136 15.44 5.06 7.67
N GLY A 137 16.06 3.95 7.27
CA GLY A 137 17.49 3.73 7.44
C GLY A 137 18.15 3.31 6.13
N ARG A 138 19.11 4.12 5.61
CA ARG A 138 19.89 3.77 4.43
C ARG A 138 21.22 3.15 4.85
N VAL A 139 21.51 1.94 4.39
CA VAL A 139 22.77 1.26 4.72
C VAL A 139 23.99 2.01 4.15
N ILE A 140 25.09 2.03 4.89
CA ILE A 140 26.37 2.59 4.47
C ILE A 140 27.21 1.45 3.89
N GLY A 141 27.51 1.53 2.55
CA GLY A 141 28.17 0.45 1.81
C GLY A 141 27.16 -0.51 1.15
N ASP A 142 27.59 -1.78 0.93
CA ASP A 142 26.89 -2.76 0.09
C ASP A 142 25.90 -3.66 0.83
N GLY A 143 25.57 -3.34 2.08
CA GLY A 143 24.62 -4.11 2.88
C GLY A 143 23.21 -4.12 2.29
N LYS A 144 22.48 -5.21 2.48
CA LYS A 144 21.07 -5.35 2.06
C LYS A 144 20.15 -5.43 3.28
N PRO A 145 18.92 -4.89 3.18
CA PRO A 145 18.39 -4.06 2.09
C PRO A 145 19.01 -2.66 2.09
N LYS A 146 19.10 -2.01 0.90
CA LYS A 146 19.63 -0.65 0.72
C LYS A 146 18.89 0.35 1.60
N TYR A 147 17.55 0.28 1.60
CA TYR A 147 16.66 1.04 2.49
C TYR A 147 15.87 0.10 3.40
N LEU A 148 15.74 0.45 4.65
CA LEU A 148 14.96 -0.27 5.65
C LEU A 148 14.07 0.74 6.39
N ASN A 149 12.77 0.45 6.45
CA ASN A 149 11.79 1.27 7.17
C ASN A 149 11.37 0.61 8.49
N SER A 150 10.90 1.43 9.44
CA SER A 150 10.15 0.93 10.59
C SER A 150 9.00 0.02 10.13
N PRO A 151 8.58 -0.96 10.92
CA PRO A 151 7.34 -1.70 10.69
C PRO A 151 6.14 -0.80 10.92
N GLU A 152 4.94 -1.29 10.61
CA GLU A 152 3.69 -0.67 11.06
C GLU A 152 3.64 -0.65 12.59
N THR A 153 3.15 0.45 13.17
CA THR A 153 2.98 0.61 14.62
C THR A 153 1.67 1.35 14.91
N ALA A 154 1.30 1.47 16.19
CA ALA A 154 0.12 2.24 16.59
C ALA A 154 0.18 3.75 16.21
N VAL A 155 1.35 4.26 15.81
CA VAL A 155 1.57 5.68 15.43
C VAL A 155 2.07 5.86 14.00
N PHE A 156 2.34 4.80 13.27
CA PHE A 156 2.94 4.84 11.94
C PHE A 156 2.31 3.86 10.96
N HIS A 157 1.81 4.37 9.83
CA HIS A 157 1.25 3.62 8.71
C HIS A 157 1.88 4.09 7.40
N LYS A 158 2.64 3.21 6.71
CA LYS A 158 3.38 3.54 5.48
C LYS A 158 2.48 4.04 4.36
N GLY A 159 1.30 3.44 4.21
CA GLY A 159 0.33 3.82 3.20
C GLY A 159 -0.34 5.18 3.43
N ARG A 160 -0.05 5.84 4.56
CA ARG A 160 -0.67 7.10 4.97
C ARG A 160 0.32 8.24 5.17
N GLU A 161 1.55 7.92 5.57
CA GLU A 161 2.55 8.92 5.95
C GLU A 161 3.49 9.23 4.78
N LEU A 162 3.94 10.48 4.70
CA LEU A 162 4.85 10.98 3.68
C LEU A 162 6.08 11.59 4.33
N TYR A 163 7.26 11.16 3.92
CA TYR A 163 8.51 11.79 4.35
C TYR A 163 8.64 13.19 3.77
N GLY A 164 9.10 14.14 4.55
CA GLY A 164 9.31 15.52 4.12
C GLY A 164 8.08 16.42 4.19
N LEU A 165 6.88 15.90 4.46
CA LEU A 165 5.65 16.70 4.45
C LEU A 165 5.61 17.75 5.58
N PHE A 166 6.14 17.43 6.75
CA PHE A 166 6.29 18.40 7.84
C PHE A 166 7.25 19.52 7.46
N GLU A 167 8.39 19.16 6.88
CA GLU A 167 9.44 20.08 6.44
C GLU A 167 8.92 21.00 5.33
N ALA A 168 8.22 20.45 4.34
CA ALA A 168 7.61 21.21 3.25
C ALA A 168 6.60 22.25 3.78
N ARG A 169 5.76 21.86 4.74
CA ARG A 169 4.80 22.79 5.37
C ARG A 169 5.46 23.89 6.19
N ARG A 170 6.59 23.58 6.81
CA ARG A 170 7.31 24.55 7.66
C ARG A 170 8.14 25.53 6.85
N SER A 171 8.60 25.16 5.66
CA SER A 171 9.45 25.98 4.81
C SER A 171 8.72 27.16 4.18
N GLN A 172 7.42 27.05 3.95
CA GLN A 172 6.62 28.05 3.25
C GLN A 172 5.34 28.41 4.03
N LYS A 173 5.02 29.72 4.08
CA LYS A 173 3.77 30.20 4.70
C LYS A 173 2.52 29.64 4.01
N LYS A 174 2.56 29.46 2.70
CA LYS A 174 1.48 28.87 1.89
C LYS A 174 2.10 27.93 0.87
N LEU A 175 1.90 26.65 1.10
CA LEU A 175 2.31 25.61 0.17
C LEU A 175 1.30 25.56 -0.99
N SER A 176 1.76 25.75 -2.25
CA SER A 176 0.90 25.75 -3.43
C SER A 176 0.88 24.40 -4.13
N ARG A 177 2.00 23.66 -4.07
CA ARG A 177 2.19 22.35 -4.71
C ARG A 177 3.06 21.43 -3.87
N LEU A 178 2.98 20.13 -4.13
CA LEU A 178 3.91 19.12 -3.64
C LEU A 178 4.56 18.40 -4.81
N LEU A 179 5.85 18.09 -4.68
CA LEU A 179 6.61 17.25 -5.58
C LEU A 179 6.79 15.88 -4.92
N VAL A 180 6.21 14.84 -5.51
CA VAL A 180 6.29 13.47 -4.99
C VAL A 180 7.44 12.75 -5.66
N VAL A 181 8.39 12.27 -4.88
CA VAL A 181 9.56 11.50 -5.30
C VAL A 181 9.59 10.14 -4.60
N GLU A 182 10.50 9.25 -4.97
CA GLU A 182 10.53 7.88 -4.45
C GLU A 182 11.30 7.75 -3.12
N GLY A 183 12.36 8.53 -2.93
CA GLY A 183 13.35 8.30 -1.88
C GLY A 183 13.52 9.44 -0.88
N TYR A 184 13.98 9.09 0.33
CA TYR A 184 14.35 10.07 1.37
C TYR A 184 15.47 11.01 0.91
N MET A 185 16.47 10.45 0.21
CA MET A 185 17.62 11.23 -0.26
C MET A 185 17.21 12.26 -1.28
N ASP A 186 16.26 11.93 -2.16
CA ASP A 186 15.75 12.87 -3.16
C ASP A 186 15.10 14.07 -2.50
N VAL A 187 14.27 13.85 -1.48
CA VAL A 187 13.66 14.94 -0.70
C VAL A 187 14.70 15.83 -0.07
N VAL A 188 15.73 15.24 0.56
CA VAL A 188 16.78 16.00 1.27
C VAL A 188 17.68 16.74 0.27
N ALA A 189 18.02 16.10 -0.86
CA ALA A 189 18.83 16.71 -1.92
C ALA A 189 18.10 17.87 -2.63
N LEU A 190 16.81 17.72 -2.88
CA LEU A 190 15.97 18.79 -3.41
C LEU A 190 15.88 19.95 -2.43
N ALA A 191 15.69 19.69 -1.14
CA ALA A 191 15.68 20.71 -0.10
C ALA A 191 17.04 21.42 0.04
N GLN A 192 18.17 20.69 -0.12
CA GLN A 192 19.52 21.27 -0.19
C GLN A 192 19.65 22.29 -1.32
N ASN A 193 18.95 22.04 -2.43
CA ASN A 193 18.90 22.91 -3.60
C ASN A 193 17.68 23.85 -3.58
N GLN A 194 17.14 24.19 -2.41
CA GLN A 194 16.04 25.14 -2.20
C GLN A 194 14.70 24.74 -2.85
N ILE A 195 14.54 23.45 -3.20
CA ILE A 195 13.26 22.87 -3.62
C ILE A 195 12.63 22.18 -2.41
N GLU A 196 11.95 22.95 -1.59
CA GLU A 196 11.55 22.55 -0.22
C GLU A 196 10.16 21.95 -0.11
N PHE A 197 9.46 21.76 -1.24
CA PHE A 197 8.11 21.19 -1.31
C PHE A 197 8.09 19.72 -1.80
N ALA A 198 9.23 19.05 -1.72
CA ALA A 198 9.34 17.64 -2.05
C ALA A 198 8.91 16.74 -0.88
N VAL A 199 8.22 15.65 -1.22
CA VAL A 199 7.82 14.59 -0.29
C VAL A 199 8.08 13.22 -0.92
N ALA A 200 8.28 12.19 -0.10
CA ALA A 200 8.47 10.83 -0.61
C ALA A 200 7.50 9.85 0.03
N THR A 201 7.09 8.85 -0.75
CA THR A 201 6.44 7.64 -0.25
C THR A 201 7.46 6.76 0.47
N LEU A 202 6.99 5.84 1.32
CA LEU A 202 7.83 5.10 2.25
C LEU A 202 8.17 3.68 1.76
N GLY A 203 8.54 3.56 0.48
CA GLY A 203 8.84 2.26 -0.14
C GLY A 203 7.57 1.47 -0.47
N THR A 204 6.46 2.17 -0.67
CA THR A 204 5.19 1.65 -1.15
C THR A 204 4.71 2.50 -2.32
N ALA A 205 3.87 1.93 -3.17
CA ALA A 205 3.17 2.73 -4.18
C ALA A 205 2.33 3.83 -3.53
N THR A 206 2.08 4.91 -4.26
CA THR A 206 1.16 5.97 -3.82
C THR A 206 -0.23 5.37 -3.57
N SER A 207 -0.78 5.61 -2.39
CA SER A 207 -2.13 5.15 -1.98
C SER A 207 -3.16 6.27 -2.04
N ASP A 208 -4.44 5.91 -1.97
CA ASP A 208 -5.54 6.87 -1.84
C ASP A 208 -5.37 7.79 -0.62
N GLU A 209 -4.94 7.26 0.51
CA GLU A 209 -4.71 8.04 1.74
C GLU A 209 -3.57 9.06 1.56
N HIS A 210 -2.50 8.70 0.81
CA HIS A 210 -1.46 9.64 0.44
C HIS A 210 -2.01 10.80 -0.40
N ILE A 211 -2.81 10.50 -1.44
CA ILE A 211 -3.43 11.51 -2.32
C ILE A 211 -4.34 12.44 -1.52
N GLN A 212 -5.24 11.87 -0.71
CA GLN A 212 -6.13 12.66 0.14
C GLN A 212 -5.34 13.56 1.10
N ARG A 213 -4.27 13.03 1.70
CA ARG A 213 -3.42 13.79 2.62
C ARG A 213 -2.72 14.95 1.92
N MET A 214 -2.21 14.74 0.71
CA MET A 214 -1.57 15.78 -0.09
C MET A 214 -2.57 16.85 -0.53
N PHE A 215 -3.73 16.48 -1.05
CA PHE A 215 -4.77 17.45 -1.47
C PHE A 215 -5.42 18.22 -0.31
N ARG A 216 -5.25 17.79 0.93
CA ARG A 216 -5.59 18.62 2.11
C ARG A 216 -4.59 19.75 2.35
N GLN A 217 -3.41 19.69 1.76
CA GLN A 217 -2.35 20.68 1.95
C GLN A 217 -2.18 21.61 0.73
N VAL A 218 -2.41 21.09 -0.48
CA VAL A 218 -2.14 21.77 -1.76
C VAL A 218 -3.26 21.50 -2.77
N SER A 219 -3.32 22.33 -3.80
CA SER A 219 -4.19 22.11 -4.97
C SER A 219 -3.46 21.41 -6.14
N GLU A 220 -2.13 21.39 -6.15
CA GLU A 220 -1.34 20.76 -7.21
C GLU A 220 -0.38 19.71 -6.64
N ILE A 221 -0.38 18.51 -7.25
CA ILE A 221 0.58 17.44 -6.98
C ILE A 221 1.38 17.19 -8.26
N VAL A 222 2.71 17.19 -8.17
CA VAL A 222 3.58 16.80 -9.28
C VAL A 222 4.28 15.51 -8.89
N PHE A 223 4.08 14.46 -9.64
CA PHE A 223 4.78 13.19 -9.48
C PHE A 223 6.06 13.22 -10.32
N CYS A 224 7.18 12.84 -9.73
CA CYS A 224 8.46 12.75 -10.41
C CYS A 224 8.94 11.29 -10.40
N PHE A 225 9.12 10.74 -11.58
CA PHE A 225 9.53 9.35 -11.79
C PHE A 225 10.79 9.28 -12.66
N ASP A 226 11.53 8.21 -12.48
CA ASP A 226 12.63 7.86 -13.35
C ASP A 226 12.12 7.67 -14.80
N GLY A 227 12.93 7.99 -15.81
CA GLY A 227 12.53 7.94 -17.22
C GLY A 227 12.37 6.52 -17.77
N ASP A 228 12.82 5.51 -17.03
CA ASP A 228 12.82 4.12 -17.42
C ASP A 228 11.41 3.47 -17.46
N ALA A 229 11.35 2.24 -17.95
CA ALA A 229 10.08 1.49 -18.02
C ALA A 229 9.45 1.22 -16.63
N ALA A 230 10.24 1.11 -15.57
CA ALA A 230 9.72 0.90 -14.22
C ALA A 230 9.07 2.18 -13.68
N GLY A 231 9.73 3.34 -13.85
CA GLY A 231 9.17 4.65 -13.51
C GLY A 231 7.89 4.96 -14.28
N ARG A 232 7.82 4.65 -15.58
CA ARG A 232 6.58 4.82 -16.39
C ARG A 232 5.43 3.93 -15.87
N ARG A 233 5.70 2.68 -15.46
CA ARG A 233 4.68 1.82 -14.82
C ARG A 233 4.23 2.37 -13.47
N ALA A 234 5.16 2.89 -12.65
CA ALA A 234 4.84 3.53 -11.38
C ALA A 234 3.99 4.80 -11.59
N ALA A 235 4.31 5.61 -12.61
CA ALA A 235 3.53 6.78 -13.00
C ALA A 235 2.10 6.42 -13.39
N TRP A 236 1.92 5.33 -14.15
CA TRP A 236 0.59 4.86 -14.53
C TRP A 236 -0.24 4.44 -13.31
N LYS A 237 0.35 3.71 -12.36
CA LYS A 237 -0.32 3.38 -11.10
C LYS A 237 -0.69 4.63 -10.29
N ALA A 238 0.22 5.59 -10.21
CA ALA A 238 -0.05 6.86 -9.52
C ALA A 238 -1.18 7.65 -10.20
N MET A 239 -1.24 7.63 -11.54
CA MET A 239 -2.35 8.21 -12.29
C MET A 239 -3.69 7.56 -11.93
N LEU A 240 -3.80 6.24 -11.98
CA LEU A 240 -5.03 5.53 -11.63
C LEU A 240 -5.49 5.84 -10.20
N THR A 241 -4.53 5.98 -9.27
CA THR A 241 -4.83 6.33 -7.87
C THR A 241 -5.27 7.78 -7.72
N VAL A 242 -4.75 8.72 -8.53
CA VAL A 242 -5.09 10.14 -8.39
C VAL A 242 -6.39 10.54 -9.08
N LEU A 243 -6.78 9.83 -10.16
CA LEU A 243 -8.00 10.15 -10.94
C LEU A 243 -9.26 10.34 -10.07
N PRO A 244 -9.60 9.44 -9.11
CA PRO A 244 -10.78 9.60 -8.25
C PRO A 244 -10.75 10.83 -7.33
N HIS A 245 -9.60 11.49 -7.20
CA HIS A 245 -9.40 12.64 -6.30
C HIS A 245 -9.30 13.98 -7.03
N LEU A 246 -9.35 13.98 -8.36
CA LEU A 246 -9.26 15.17 -9.21
C LEU A 246 -10.62 15.88 -9.34
N SER A 247 -11.06 16.52 -8.28
CA SER A 247 -12.19 17.44 -8.31
C SER A 247 -11.77 18.82 -8.83
N ASP A 248 -12.75 19.66 -9.18
CA ASP A 248 -12.50 21.04 -9.64
C ASP A 248 -11.58 21.80 -8.68
N GLY A 249 -10.58 22.46 -9.23
CA GLY A 249 -9.55 23.17 -8.48
C GLY A 249 -8.37 22.32 -8.00
N ARG A 250 -8.37 21.02 -8.26
CA ARG A 250 -7.22 20.13 -8.03
C ARG A 250 -6.56 19.75 -9.36
N SER A 251 -5.24 19.59 -9.33
CA SER A 251 -4.46 19.17 -10.50
C SER A 251 -3.36 18.20 -10.11
N ALA A 252 -3.04 17.30 -11.04
CA ALA A 252 -1.86 16.44 -10.95
C ALA A 252 -1.06 16.54 -12.24
N ARG A 253 0.26 16.41 -12.12
CA ARG A 253 1.20 16.47 -13.24
C ARG A 253 2.22 15.34 -13.09
N PHE A 254 2.85 14.95 -14.20
CA PHE A 254 3.82 13.87 -14.26
C PHE A 254 5.11 14.37 -14.93
N MET A 255 6.18 14.34 -14.17
CA MET A 255 7.53 14.66 -14.62
C MET A 255 8.32 13.37 -14.76
N PHE A 256 8.91 13.15 -15.93
CA PHE A 256 9.82 12.05 -16.18
C PHE A 256 11.24 12.57 -16.29
N LEU A 257 12.15 11.95 -15.56
CA LEU A 257 13.55 12.31 -15.57
C LEU A 257 14.25 11.71 -16.80
N PRO A 258 15.38 12.26 -17.25
CA PRO A 258 16.23 11.62 -18.24
C PRO A 258 16.70 10.24 -17.74
N ASP A 259 16.90 9.30 -18.68
CA ASP A 259 17.37 7.96 -18.36
C ASP A 259 18.67 7.99 -17.55
N GLY A 260 18.67 7.25 -16.43
CA GLY A 260 19.81 7.14 -15.53
C GLY A 260 19.95 8.26 -14.48
N ASP A 261 19.08 9.28 -14.51
CA ASP A 261 18.99 10.29 -13.45
C ASP A 261 17.93 9.95 -12.42
N ASP A 262 18.25 10.23 -11.16
CA ASP A 262 17.30 10.38 -10.06
C ASP A 262 17.14 11.88 -9.70
N PRO A 263 16.16 12.29 -8.90
CA PRO A 263 15.97 13.71 -8.54
C PRO A 263 17.20 14.33 -7.88
N ASP A 264 17.96 13.58 -7.05
CA ASP A 264 19.22 14.01 -6.43
C ASP A 264 20.30 14.29 -7.48
N SER A 265 20.56 13.35 -8.40
CA SER A 265 21.59 13.52 -9.44
C SER A 265 21.23 14.65 -10.39
N LEU A 266 19.97 14.72 -10.83
CA LEU A 266 19.52 15.73 -11.76
C LEU A 266 19.66 17.14 -11.18
N VAL A 267 19.12 17.39 -9.99
CA VAL A 267 19.14 18.74 -9.39
C VAL A 267 20.57 19.21 -9.12
N ARG A 268 21.47 18.31 -8.74
CA ARG A 268 22.91 18.64 -8.58
C ARG A 268 23.61 18.96 -9.91
N ARG A 269 23.17 18.31 -10.99
CA ARG A 269 23.76 18.51 -12.32
C ARG A 269 23.28 19.79 -13.00
N ILE A 270 21.97 20.07 -12.97
CA ILE A 270 21.38 21.20 -13.73
C ILE A 270 21.04 22.42 -12.86
N GLY A 271 21.03 22.29 -11.54
CA GLY A 271 20.69 23.34 -10.59
C GLY A 271 19.18 23.58 -10.45
N GLN A 272 18.83 24.39 -9.44
CA GLN A 272 17.44 24.68 -9.07
C GLN A 272 16.60 25.25 -10.20
N VAL A 273 17.12 26.27 -10.91
CA VAL A 273 16.35 27.02 -11.93
C VAL A 273 15.94 26.11 -13.08
N ALA A 274 16.90 25.33 -13.60
CA ALA A 274 16.63 24.40 -14.70
C ALA A 274 15.71 23.24 -14.26
N PHE A 275 15.85 22.73 -13.03
CA PHE A 275 14.96 21.72 -12.48
C PHE A 275 13.52 22.24 -12.39
N LEU A 276 13.32 23.46 -11.86
CA LEU A 276 11.99 24.08 -11.78
C LEU A 276 11.38 24.36 -13.16
N ALA A 277 12.19 24.65 -14.17
CA ALA A 277 11.74 24.79 -15.55
C ALA A 277 11.23 23.44 -16.11
N GLN A 278 11.95 22.34 -15.87
CA GLN A 278 11.49 21.01 -16.27
C GLN A 278 10.21 20.62 -15.50
N LEU A 279 10.14 20.93 -14.21
CA LEU A 279 8.94 20.69 -13.41
C LEU A 279 7.73 21.46 -13.96
N ALA A 280 7.92 22.71 -14.39
CA ALA A 280 6.86 23.50 -15.03
C ALA A 280 6.42 22.93 -16.38
N ALA A 281 7.32 22.28 -17.12
CA ALA A 281 7.06 21.60 -18.40
C ALA A 281 6.51 20.16 -18.24
N SER A 282 6.30 19.66 -17.01
CA SER A 282 5.76 18.32 -16.76
C SER A 282 4.39 18.12 -17.42
N HIS A 283 4.06 16.88 -17.79
CA HIS A 283 2.80 16.53 -18.46
C HIS A 283 1.62 16.72 -17.51
N SER A 284 0.53 17.29 -18.01
CA SER A 284 -0.75 17.26 -17.28
C SER A 284 -1.33 15.83 -17.26
N VAL A 285 -2.33 15.58 -16.40
CA VAL A 285 -3.08 14.30 -16.42
C VAL A 285 -3.64 14.03 -17.81
N ALA A 286 -4.22 15.05 -18.45
CA ALA A 286 -4.82 14.90 -19.77
C ALA A 286 -3.77 14.51 -20.83
N ASP A 287 -2.65 15.27 -20.90
CA ASP A 287 -1.58 15.00 -21.86
C ASP A 287 -1.01 13.59 -21.67
N TRP A 288 -0.67 13.24 -20.43
CA TRP A 288 -0.08 11.94 -20.12
C TRP A 288 -1.04 10.76 -20.36
N LEU A 289 -2.33 10.91 -20.00
CA LEU A 289 -3.34 9.88 -20.22
C LEU A 289 -3.48 9.56 -21.71
N PHE A 290 -3.71 10.57 -22.53
CA PHE A 290 -3.94 10.37 -23.96
C PHE A 290 -2.66 9.94 -24.69
N GLU A 291 -1.49 10.49 -24.34
CA GLU A 291 -0.20 10.08 -24.89
C GLU A 291 0.07 8.60 -24.62
N LYS A 292 -0.13 8.16 -23.37
CA LYS A 292 0.11 6.75 -22.98
C LYS A 292 -0.85 5.80 -23.70
N LEU A 293 -2.14 6.12 -23.76
CA LEU A 293 -3.10 5.29 -24.48
C LEU A 293 -2.82 5.24 -25.99
N ALA A 294 -2.45 6.37 -26.59
CA ALA A 294 -2.08 6.41 -28.01
C ALA A 294 -0.79 5.61 -28.28
N GLN A 295 0.17 5.62 -27.35
CA GLN A 295 1.37 4.80 -27.46
C GLN A 295 1.04 3.31 -27.37
N ASP A 296 0.20 2.90 -26.42
CA ASP A 296 -0.22 1.50 -26.26
C ASP A 296 -0.93 0.97 -27.50
N LEU A 297 -1.76 1.80 -28.14
CA LEU A 297 -2.40 1.45 -29.41
C LEU A 297 -1.37 1.21 -30.52
N LYS A 298 -0.34 2.08 -30.64
CA LYS A 298 0.74 1.91 -31.62
C LYS A 298 1.55 0.63 -31.39
N GLU A 299 1.88 0.33 -30.14
CA GLU A 299 2.57 -0.89 -29.74
C GLU A 299 1.76 -2.15 -30.09
N ASN A 300 0.43 -2.05 -30.06
CA ASN A 300 -0.50 -3.09 -30.49
C ASN A 300 -0.82 -3.07 -32.01
N GLY A 301 -0.08 -2.29 -32.80
CA GLY A 301 -0.22 -2.21 -34.26
C GLY A 301 -1.43 -1.41 -34.76
N LEU A 302 -2.07 -0.61 -33.89
CA LEU A 302 -3.19 0.26 -34.26
C LEU A 302 -2.71 1.72 -34.44
N ASP A 303 -3.08 2.35 -35.56
CA ASP A 303 -2.87 3.79 -35.73
C ASP A 303 -3.91 4.56 -34.90
N PRO A 304 -3.48 5.34 -33.89
CA PRO A 304 -4.40 6.11 -33.03
C PRO A 304 -5.27 7.11 -33.81
N ASN A 305 -4.81 7.57 -34.99
CA ASN A 305 -5.52 8.53 -35.83
C ASN A 305 -6.48 7.84 -36.82
N GLY A 306 -6.33 6.54 -37.03
CA GLY A 306 -7.22 5.72 -37.87
C GLY A 306 -8.59 5.49 -37.17
N ILE A 307 -9.59 5.07 -37.93
CA ILE A 307 -10.95 4.82 -37.40
C ILE A 307 -10.91 3.78 -36.27
N ALA A 308 -10.19 2.67 -36.46
CA ALA A 308 -10.06 1.61 -35.46
C ALA A 308 -9.33 2.11 -34.19
N GLY A 309 -8.25 2.89 -34.36
CA GLY A 309 -7.50 3.46 -33.23
C GLY A 309 -8.31 4.49 -32.44
N LYS A 310 -9.07 5.36 -33.11
CA LYS A 310 -9.97 6.30 -32.46
C LYS A 310 -11.07 5.60 -31.67
N ALA A 311 -11.64 4.53 -32.20
CA ALA A 311 -12.62 3.71 -31.50
C ALA A 311 -12.01 3.04 -30.26
N ALA A 312 -10.81 2.46 -30.39
CA ALA A 312 -10.09 1.84 -29.28
C ALA A 312 -9.69 2.89 -28.21
N LEU A 313 -9.17 4.07 -28.63
CA LEU A 313 -8.87 5.17 -27.71
C LEU A 313 -10.10 5.61 -26.91
N SER A 314 -11.26 5.72 -27.56
CA SER A 314 -12.51 6.09 -26.89
C SER A 314 -12.91 5.03 -25.86
N LYS A 315 -12.80 3.74 -26.22
CA LYS A 315 -13.12 2.59 -25.36
C LYS A 315 -12.21 2.55 -24.12
N ASP A 316 -10.91 2.82 -24.31
CA ASP A 316 -9.92 2.68 -23.22
C ASP A 316 -9.87 3.94 -22.32
N ALA A 317 -10.14 5.13 -22.88
CA ALA A 317 -10.07 6.39 -22.13
C ALA A 317 -11.33 6.65 -21.29
N MET A 318 -12.54 6.36 -21.80
CA MET A 318 -13.80 6.70 -21.10
C MET A 318 -13.92 6.09 -19.71
N PRO A 319 -13.62 4.79 -19.48
CA PRO A 319 -13.66 4.21 -18.13
C PRO A 319 -12.72 4.92 -17.15
N LEU A 320 -11.54 5.36 -17.62
CA LEU A 320 -10.57 6.08 -16.79
C LEU A 320 -11.05 7.51 -16.46
N ILE A 321 -11.64 8.21 -17.42
CA ILE A 321 -12.24 9.53 -17.21
C ILE A 321 -13.41 9.41 -16.23
N ASN A 322 -14.19 8.33 -16.28
CA ASN A 322 -15.31 8.07 -15.39
C ASN A 322 -14.89 7.79 -13.93
N LEU A 323 -13.62 7.46 -13.66
CA LEU A 323 -13.09 7.41 -12.29
C LEU A 323 -13.04 8.79 -11.64
N MET A 324 -13.00 9.88 -12.42
CA MET A 324 -12.97 11.24 -11.89
C MET A 324 -14.32 11.61 -11.27
N PRO A 325 -14.32 12.42 -10.19
CA PRO A 325 -15.55 12.97 -9.64
C PRO A 325 -16.33 13.78 -10.69
N GLU A 326 -17.64 13.79 -10.57
CA GLU A 326 -18.47 14.68 -11.40
C GLU A 326 -18.06 16.14 -11.18
N GLY A 327 -17.91 16.89 -12.29
CA GLY A 327 -17.45 18.26 -12.25
C GLY A 327 -16.99 18.77 -13.61
N VAL A 328 -16.59 20.04 -13.64
CA VAL A 328 -16.13 20.71 -14.86
C VAL A 328 -14.86 20.05 -15.40
N PHE A 329 -13.95 19.63 -14.51
CA PHE A 329 -12.70 19.01 -14.95
C PHE A 329 -12.94 17.70 -15.69
N ARG A 330 -13.84 16.82 -15.18
CA ARG A 330 -14.23 15.60 -15.90
C ARG A 330 -14.85 15.91 -17.26
N GLN A 331 -15.70 16.93 -17.34
CA GLN A 331 -16.31 17.34 -18.62
C GLN A 331 -15.25 17.80 -19.61
N LEU A 332 -14.27 18.60 -19.19
CA LEU A 332 -13.16 19.03 -20.04
C LEU A 332 -12.31 17.85 -20.54
N MET A 333 -12.15 16.80 -19.74
CA MET A 333 -11.47 15.56 -20.18
C MET A 333 -12.27 14.82 -21.26
N ILE A 334 -13.60 14.77 -21.15
CA ILE A 334 -14.48 14.22 -22.21
C ILE A 334 -14.40 15.07 -23.47
N ASP A 335 -14.36 16.39 -23.34
CA ASP A 335 -14.22 17.31 -24.48
C ASP A 335 -12.85 17.12 -25.17
N ALA A 336 -11.76 16.93 -24.41
CA ALA A 336 -10.44 16.62 -24.94
C ALA A 336 -10.43 15.28 -25.69
N LEU A 337 -11.09 14.25 -25.16
CA LEU A 337 -11.26 12.98 -25.86
C LEU A 337 -12.08 13.13 -27.15
N SER A 338 -13.14 13.94 -27.12
CA SER A 338 -13.95 14.30 -28.29
C SER A 338 -13.11 14.94 -29.40
N GLN A 339 -12.21 15.87 -29.05
CA GLN A 339 -11.28 16.49 -29.99
C GLN A 339 -10.28 15.48 -30.58
N ASN A 340 -9.72 14.60 -29.77
CA ASN A 340 -8.76 13.58 -30.22
C ASN A 340 -9.40 12.54 -31.15
N THR A 341 -10.65 12.17 -30.92
CA THR A 341 -11.32 11.10 -31.66
C THR A 341 -12.23 11.60 -32.78
N GLY A 342 -12.70 12.85 -32.69
CA GLY A 342 -13.69 13.42 -33.60
C GLY A 342 -15.12 12.93 -33.33
N LEU A 343 -15.36 12.23 -32.21
CA LEU A 343 -16.69 11.83 -31.76
C LEU A 343 -17.30 12.95 -30.91
N SER A 344 -18.60 13.19 -31.04
CA SER A 344 -19.28 14.15 -30.14
C SER A 344 -19.31 13.62 -28.72
N THR A 345 -19.27 14.51 -27.73
CA THR A 345 -19.32 14.16 -26.30
C THR A 345 -20.55 13.32 -25.96
N GLN A 346 -21.71 13.60 -26.57
CA GLN A 346 -22.91 12.81 -26.41
C GLN A 346 -22.71 11.36 -26.86
N ARG A 347 -22.08 11.13 -28.03
CA ARG A 347 -21.79 9.76 -28.53
C ARG A 347 -20.79 9.03 -27.67
N LEU A 348 -19.80 9.71 -27.10
CA LEU A 348 -18.85 9.11 -26.17
C LEU A 348 -19.57 8.62 -24.90
N GLN A 349 -20.50 9.39 -24.37
CA GLN A 349 -21.32 9.02 -23.20
C GLN A 349 -22.30 7.89 -23.53
N ASP A 350 -23.06 8.01 -24.64
CA ASP A 350 -24.01 6.98 -25.09
C ASP A 350 -23.35 5.61 -25.32
N VAL A 351 -22.13 5.58 -25.89
CA VAL A 351 -21.41 4.34 -26.12
C VAL A 351 -21.01 3.69 -24.80
N THR A 352 -20.61 4.49 -23.80
CA THR A 352 -20.21 3.97 -22.48
C THR A 352 -21.44 3.39 -21.75
N GLU A 353 -22.57 4.10 -21.74
CA GLU A 353 -23.82 3.62 -21.14
C GLU A 353 -24.34 2.34 -21.82
N ARG A 354 -24.19 2.23 -23.13
CA ARG A 354 -24.55 1.00 -23.87
C ARG A 354 -23.58 -0.14 -23.61
N TYR A 355 -22.29 0.14 -23.41
CA TYR A 355 -21.32 -0.91 -23.04
C TYR A 355 -21.60 -1.44 -21.63
N ASP A 356 -21.88 -0.56 -20.67
CA ASP A 356 -22.26 -0.95 -19.32
C ASP A 356 -23.62 -1.67 -19.31
N SER A 357 -24.62 -1.15 -20.05
CA SER A 357 -25.93 -1.80 -20.18
C SER A 357 -25.91 -3.08 -21.02
N SER A 358 -24.99 -3.21 -22.00
CA SER A 358 -24.85 -4.46 -22.77
C SER A 358 -24.14 -5.56 -21.98
N LEU A 359 -23.30 -5.20 -21.02
CA LEU A 359 -22.77 -6.17 -20.04
C LEU A 359 -23.85 -6.60 -19.04
N GLU A 360 -24.82 -5.72 -18.72
CA GLU A 360 -25.97 -6.07 -17.90
C GLU A 360 -27.07 -6.80 -18.68
N SER A 361 -27.26 -6.52 -19.98
CA SER A 361 -28.35 -7.08 -20.80
C SER A 361 -28.03 -8.44 -21.42
N VAL A 362 -26.78 -8.86 -21.56
CA VAL A 362 -26.42 -10.21 -22.00
C VAL A 362 -26.84 -11.27 -20.97
N ASP A 363 -27.16 -10.85 -19.73
CA ASP A 363 -27.67 -11.77 -18.69
C ASP A 363 -29.22 -11.90 -18.68
N GLN A 364 -29.96 -11.11 -19.46
CA GLN A 364 -31.43 -11.15 -19.47
C GLN A 364 -32.07 -11.87 -20.66
N ASP A 365 -31.40 -12.02 -21.81
CA ASP A 365 -32.01 -12.58 -23.03
C ASP A 365 -31.76 -14.09 -23.27
N ALA A 366 -31.09 -14.79 -22.37
CA ALA A 366 -30.81 -16.21 -22.48
C ALA A 366 -31.70 -17.12 -21.60
N ARG A 367 -32.96 -16.73 -21.33
CA ARG A 367 -33.92 -17.63 -20.67
C ARG A 367 -34.91 -18.18 -21.69
N PRO A 368 -34.94 -19.52 -21.97
CA PRO A 368 -36.05 -20.11 -22.69
C PRO A 368 -37.31 -20.05 -21.81
N ARG A 369 -38.39 -19.54 -22.40
CA ARG A 369 -39.73 -19.60 -21.81
C ARG A 369 -40.14 -21.09 -21.69
N TYR A 370 -40.31 -21.54 -20.47
CA TYR A 370 -41.17 -22.70 -20.18
C TYR A 370 -42.29 -22.24 -19.26
N GLU A 371 -43.49 -22.67 -19.63
CA GLU A 371 -44.79 -22.38 -19.05
C GLU A 371 -44.93 -22.84 -17.60
N GLU A 372 -45.83 -22.17 -16.92
CA GLU A 372 -46.18 -22.28 -15.51
C GLU A 372 -46.60 -23.68 -15.03
N ALA A 373 -46.09 -24.04 -13.86
CA ALA A 373 -46.86 -24.82 -12.89
C ALA A 373 -46.37 -24.42 -11.48
N THR A 374 -47.21 -23.72 -10.74
CA THR A 374 -47.10 -23.55 -9.29
C THR A 374 -47.34 -24.87 -8.54
N PRO A 375 -46.84 -25.10 -7.31
CA PRO A 375 -47.16 -24.33 -6.13
C PRO A 375 -46.05 -24.12 -5.07
N GLU A 376 -46.29 -23.07 -4.29
CA GLU A 376 -45.88 -22.81 -2.91
C GLU A 376 -44.80 -23.68 -2.24
N VAL A 377 -43.74 -23.05 -1.67
CA VAL A 377 -43.41 -23.04 -0.24
C VAL A 377 -42.18 -22.14 0.04
N GLN A 378 -42.39 -21.18 0.87
CA GLN A 378 -41.55 -20.47 1.87
C GLN A 378 -40.02 -20.62 1.89
N ASN A 379 -39.41 -19.42 2.00
CA ASN A 379 -38.18 -19.10 2.74
C ASN A 379 -36.85 -19.69 2.29
N ALA A 380 -36.03 -18.80 1.68
CA ALA A 380 -34.66 -18.58 2.15
C ALA A 380 -34.09 -17.29 1.51
N ARG A 381 -33.95 -16.25 2.30
CA ARG A 381 -33.07 -15.11 2.02
C ARG A 381 -31.64 -15.62 2.14
N ALA A 382 -30.90 -15.73 1.07
CA ALA A 382 -29.43 -15.69 1.01
C ALA A 382 -29.00 -15.75 -0.45
N SER A 383 -28.50 -14.66 -1.02
CA SER A 383 -27.41 -14.63 -1.99
C SER A 383 -27.46 -13.41 -2.92
N ASP A 384 -27.16 -12.25 -2.36
CA ASP A 384 -26.78 -11.08 -3.16
C ASP A 384 -25.51 -10.43 -2.56
N THR A 385 -24.43 -11.20 -2.45
CA THR A 385 -23.14 -10.71 -1.92
C THR A 385 -21.94 -11.04 -2.79
N MET A 386 -22.10 -11.54 -4.02
CA MET A 386 -20.96 -11.96 -4.86
C MET A 386 -20.41 -10.90 -5.81
N THR A 387 -20.93 -9.69 -5.88
CA THR A 387 -20.57 -8.71 -6.95
C THR A 387 -19.59 -7.60 -6.54
N SER A 388 -19.06 -7.58 -5.31
CA SER A 388 -18.18 -6.47 -4.84
C SER A 388 -16.83 -6.89 -4.25
N ALA A 389 -16.46 -8.15 -4.25
CA ALA A 389 -15.15 -8.58 -3.75
C ALA A 389 -14.06 -8.39 -4.81
N SER A 390 -12.96 -7.72 -4.44
CA SER A 390 -11.76 -7.65 -5.28
C SER A 390 -11.27 -9.08 -5.61
N LEU A 391 -10.83 -9.29 -6.86
CA LEU A 391 -10.34 -10.58 -7.32
C LEU A 391 -9.10 -11.00 -6.53
N ASP A 392 -9.07 -12.24 -6.04
CA ASP A 392 -7.93 -12.80 -5.32
C ASP A 392 -6.74 -13.00 -6.26
N PRO A 393 -5.59 -12.36 -6.00
CA PRO A 393 -4.42 -12.50 -6.88
C PRO A 393 -3.89 -13.94 -6.98
N ALA A 394 -3.95 -14.74 -5.89
CA ALA A 394 -3.50 -16.13 -5.92
C ALA A 394 -4.41 -16.99 -6.80
N LEU A 395 -5.73 -16.78 -6.75
CA LEU A 395 -6.69 -17.44 -7.63
C LEU A 395 -6.44 -17.08 -9.09
N SER A 396 -6.16 -15.80 -9.38
CA SER A 396 -5.88 -15.33 -10.75
C SER A 396 -4.62 -15.96 -11.32
N LEU A 397 -3.55 -16.07 -10.54
CA LEU A 397 -2.30 -16.71 -10.95
C LEU A 397 -2.51 -18.22 -11.20
N LEU A 398 -3.25 -18.89 -10.33
CA LEU A 398 -3.55 -20.32 -10.48
C LEU A 398 -4.38 -20.63 -11.73
N ILE A 399 -5.31 -19.75 -12.12
CA ILE A 399 -6.09 -19.91 -13.35
C ILE A 399 -5.22 -19.72 -14.58
N LEU A 400 -4.28 -18.78 -14.56
CA LEU A 400 -3.36 -18.54 -15.68
C LEU A 400 -2.31 -19.63 -15.84
N GLN A 401 -1.82 -20.18 -14.73
CA GLN A 401 -0.81 -21.24 -14.69
C GLN A 401 -1.23 -22.31 -13.67
N PRO A 402 -2.07 -23.28 -14.06
CA PRO A 402 -2.57 -24.33 -13.16
C PRO A 402 -1.47 -25.15 -12.48
N GLU A 403 -0.35 -25.34 -13.14
CA GLU A 403 0.83 -26.05 -12.62
C GLU A 403 1.39 -25.46 -11.32
N LEU A 404 1.11 -24.19 -11.00
CA LEU A 404 1.51 -23.56 -9.74
C LEU A 404 0.91 -24.26 -8.51
N ALA A 405 -0.21 -24.97 -8.66
CA ALA A 405 -0.77 -25.77 -7.57
C ALA A 405 0.22 -26.84 -7.09
N LEU A 406 1.03 -27.40 -7.97
CA LEU A 406 1.97 -28.47 -7.67
C LEU A 406 3.17 -28.02 -6.80
N GLU A 407 3.33 -26.73 -6.57
CA GLU A 407 4.36 -26.19 -5.66
C GLU A 407 4.05 -26.44 -4.18
N PHE A 408 2.85 -26.88 -3.85
CA PHE A 408 2.41 -27.22 -2.50
C PHE A 408 1.82 -28.62 -2.48
N GLN A 409 1.84 -29.27 -1.31
CA GLN A 409 1.12 -30.53 -1.12
C GLN A 409 -0.41 -30.26 -1.15
N VAL A 410 -1.20 -31.21 -1.66
CA VAL A 410 -2.66 -31.03 -1.82
C VAL A 410 -3.36 -30.75 -0.50
N GLU A 411 -2.88 -31.33 0.60
CA GLU A 411 -3.40 -31.15 1.96
C GLU A 411 -3.30 -29.69 2.45
N ALA A 412 -2.32 -28.94 1.93
CA ALA A 412 -2.16 -27.53 2.29
C ALA A 412 -3.37 -26.68 1.86
N PHE A 413 -4.08 -27.07 0.81
CA PHE A 413 -5.26 -26.37 0.31
C PHE A 413 -6.53 -26.68 1.11
N GLU A 414 -6.55 -27.73 1.95
CA GLU A 414 -7.73 -28.13 2.72
C GLU A 414 -8.18 -27.04 3.72
N CYS A 415 -7.27 -26.20 4.21
CA CYS A 415 -7.59 -25.10 5.11
C CYS A 415 -8.40 -23.98 4.43
N LEU A 416 -8.42 -23.89 3.10
CA LEU A 416 -9.10 -22.84 2.35
C LEU A 416 -10.62 -23.10 2.29
N THR A 417 -11.32 -22.75 3.36
CA THR A 417 -12.75 -23.01 3.55
C THR A 417 -13.63 -21.77 3.57
N ARG A 418 -13.03 -20.55 3.63
CA ARG A 418 -13.73 -19.29 3.87
C ARG A 418 -13.88 -18.46 2.59
N GLY A 419 -15.13 -18.28 2.19
CA GLY A 419 -15.48 -17.50 1.01
C GLY A 419 -15.31 -18.24 -0.32
N ASP A 420 -16.05 -17.77 -1.30
CA ASP A 420 -16.21 -18.46 -2.59
C ASP A 420 -14.92 -18.54 -3.38
N GLN A 421 -14.08 -17.51 -3.33
CA GLN A 421 -12.80 -17.48 -4.05
C GLN A 421 -11.77 -18.46 -3.47
N ASP A 422 -11.72 -18.63 -2.13
CA ASP A 422 -10.84 -19.58 -1.48
C ASP A 422 -11.29 -21.04 -1.74
N GLN A 423 -12.60 -21.28 -1.73
CA GLN A 423 -13.15 -22.58 -2.08
C GLN A 423 -12.91 -22.93 -3.56
N LEU A 424 -13.01 -21.95 -4.45
CA LEU A 424 -12.72 -22.11 -5.87
C LEU A 424 -11.22 -22.39 -6.08
N LEU A 425 -10.32 -21.66 -5.41
CA LEU A 425 -8.89 -21.89 -5.45
C LEU A 425 -8.54 -23.31 -4.98
N ARG A 426 -9.11 -23.75 -3.85
CA ARG A 426 -8.97 -25.12 -3.34
C ARG A 426 -9.45 -26.15 -4.38
N THR A 427 -10.64 -25.97 -4.95
CA THR A 427 -11.21 -26.91 -5.92
C THR A 427 -10.32 -27.05 -7.15
N ILE A 428 -9.85 -25.92 -7.70
CA ILE A 428 -8.94 -25.95 -8.86
C ILE A 428 -7.62 -26.64 -8.51
N ALA A 429 -7.03 -26.31 -7.35
CA ALA A 429 -5.77 -26.93 -6.92
C ALA A 429 -5.90 -28.46 -6.73
N CYS A 430 -6.98 -28.94 -6.10
CA CYS A 430 -7.26 -30.37 -5.95
C CYS A 430 -7.43 -31.07 -7.31
N ASP A 431 -8.12 -30.42 -8.25
CA ASP A 431 -8.33 -30.98 -9.59
C ASP A 431 -7.02 -31.04 -10.40
N VAL A 432 -6.12 -30.07 -10.23
CA VAL A 432 -4.78 -30.08 -10.85
C VAL A 432 -3.96 -31.24 -10.27
N HIS A 433 -3.96 -31.43 -8.96
CA HIS A 433 -3.29 -32.56 -8.32
C HIS A 433 -3.85 -33.93 -8.75
N ALA A 434 -5.15 -33.98 -8.98
CA ALA A 434 -5.80 -35.20 -9.51
C ALA A 434 -5.56 -35.44 -11.01
N GLY A 435 -4.85 -34.51 -11.69
CA GLY A 435 -4.59 -34.59 -13.14
C GLY A 435 -5.82 -34.35 -14.01
N SER A 436 -6.90 -33.83 -13.45
CA SER A 436 -8.17 -33.57 -14.17
C SER A 436 -8.22 -32.20 -14.82
N LEU A 437 -7.32 -31.30 -14.45
CA LEU A 437 -7.14 -29.95 -15.02
C LEU A 437 -5.64 -29.67 -15.24
N SER A 438 -5.27 -29.26 -16.45
CA SER A 438 -3.88 -28.97 -16.82
C SER A 438 -3.71 -27.65 -17.55
N SER A 439 -4.81 -27.04 -18.00
CA SER A 439 -4.78 -25.81 -18.77
C SER A 439 -5.87 -24.83 -18.35
N PRO A 440 -5.64 -23.51 -18.57
CA PRO A 440 -6.66 -22.49 -18.33
C PRO A 440 -7.98 -22.75 -19.08
N GLY A 441 -7.90 -23.29 -20.31
CA GLY A 441 -9.07 -23.62 -21.12
C GLY A 441 -9.94 -24.72 -20.49
N GLU A 442 -9.32 -25.74 -19.88
CA GLU A 442 -10.03 -26.81 -19.17
C GLU A 442 -10.71 -26.30 -17.91
N ILE A 443 -10.08 -25.37 -17.18
CA ILE A 443 -10.69 -24.71 -16.02
C ILE A 443 -11.96 -23.97 -16.46
N LEU A 444 -11.87 -23.13 -17.51
CA LEU A 444 -13.04 -22.40 -18.01
C LEU A 444 -14.15 -23.34 -18.51
N ALA A 445 -13.79 -24.43 -19.17
CA ALA A 445 -14.78 -25.44 -19.64
C ALA A 445 -15.49 -26.13 -18.48
N LYS A 446 -14.78 -26.53 -17.42
CA LYS A 446 -15.35 -27.22 -16.24
C LYS A 446 -16.37 -26.39 -15.48
N PHE A 447 -16.16 -25.06 -15.43
CA PHE A 447 -17.05 -24.14 -14.72
C PHE A 447 -17.99 -23.36 -15.65
N SER A 448 -18.08 -23.76 -16.93
CA SER A 448 -19.03 -23.16 -17.87
C SER A 448 -20.47 -23.41 -17.41
N GLY A 449 -21.29 -22.37 -17.37
CA GLY A 449 -22.68 -22.44 -16.89
C GLY A 449 -22.84 -22.51 -15.37
N LYS A 450 -21.75 -22.38 -14.59
CA LYS A 450 -21.79 -22.35 -13.12
C LYS A 450 -21.65 -20.91 -12.60
N PRO A 451 -22.09 -20.61 -11.35
CA PRO A 451 -22.00 -19.28 -10.75
C PRO A 451 -20.58 -18.69 -10.76
N GLU A 452 -19.54 -19.54 -10.67
CA GLU A 452 -18.14 -19.17 -10.62
C GLU A 452 -17.58 -18.69 -11.98
N GLN A 453 -18.32 -18.90 -13.08
CA GLN A 453 -17.86 -18.55 -14.43
C GLN A 453 -17.52 -17.06 -14.57
N GLY A 454 -18.27 -16.18 -13.91
CA GLY A 454 -18.02 -14.75 -13.92
C GLY A 454 -16.68 -14.37 -13.28
N PHE A 455 -16.31 -15.00 -12.18
CA PHE A 455 -15.00 -14.84 -11.53
C PHE A 455 -13.87 -15.37 -12.41
N LEU A 456 -14.05 -16.54 -13.00
CA LEU A 456 -13.04 -17.17 -13.83
C LEU A 456 -12.74 -16.34 -15.08
N LYS A 457 -13.76 -15.76 -15.73
CA LYS A 457 -13.56 -14.85 -16.86
C LYS A 457 -12.75 -13.61 -16.46
N LYS A 458 -13.10 -12.96 -15.35
CA LYS A 458 -12.35 -11.81 -14.83
C LYS A 458 -10.92 -12.18 -14.45
N ALA A 459 -10.73 -13.36 -13.84
CA ALA A 459 -9.41 -13.86 -13.48
C ALA A 459 -8.55 -14.22 -14.71
N PHE A 460 -9.15 -14.70 -15.77
CA PHE A 460 -8.47 -14.98 -17.03
C PHE A 460 -8.02 -13.70 -17.76
N GLU A 461 -8.75 -12.59 -17.57
CA GLU A 461 -8.37 -11.26 -18.07
C GLU A 461 -7.30 -10.60 -17.20
N TYR A 462 -6.98 -11.16 -16.03
CA TYR A 462 -5.94 -10.67 -15.14
C TYR A 462 -4.58 -10.76 -15.82
N LYS A 463 -3.94 -9.60 -16.01
CA LYS A 463 -2.55 -9.54 -16.51
C LYS A 463 -1.62 -9.43 -15.30
N PRO A 464 -0.81 -10.47 -15.02
CA PRO A 464 0.19 -10.41 -13.95
C PRO A 464 1.13 -9.22 -14.18
N LEU A 465 1.47 -8.52 -13.11
CA LEU A 465 2.38 -7.37 -13.16
C LEU A 465 3.85 -7.77 -13.31
N LEU A 466 4.17 -9.04 -13.12
CA LEU A 466 5.51 -9.59 -13.18
C LEU A 466 5.71 -10.42 -14.45
N PRO A 467 6.96 -10.46 -14.97
CA PRO A 467 7.34 -11.41 -16.02
C PRO A 467 7.04 -12.84 -15.60
N THR A 468 6.76 -13.72 -16.56
CA THR A 468 6.38 -15.12 -16.35
C THR A 468 7.36 -15.88 -15.43
N GLU A 469 8.64 -15.50 -15.46
CA GLU A 469 9.71 -16.09 -14.64
C GLU A 469 9.55 -15.87 -13.12
N HIS A 470 8.78 -14.85 -12.70
CA HIS A 470 8.57 -14.50 -11.30
C HIS A 470 7.18 -14.85 -10.75
N LEU A 471 6.27 -15.33 -11.60
CA LEU A 471 4.89 -15.67 -11.19
C LEU A 471 4.86 -16.79 -10.14
N LYS A 472 5.79 -17.72 -10.24
CA LYS A 472 5.96 -18.81 -9.28
C LYS A 472 6.29 -18.29 -7.87
N ASP A 473 7.27 -17.41 -7.75
CA ASP A 473 7.68 -16.84 -6.46
C ASP A 473 6.56 -15.97 -5.85
N GLU A 474 5.84 -15.22 -6.70
CA GLU A 474 4.68 -14.43 -6.27
C GLU A 474 3.57 -15.32 -5.75
N PHE A 475 3.21 -16.38 -6.48
CA PHE A 475 2.19 -17.34 -6.06
C PHE A 475 2.56 -18.00 -4.73
N ILE A 476 3.81 -18.47 -4.59
CA ILE A 476 4.32 -19.07 -3.35
C ILE A 476 4.21 -18.09 -2.18
N GLY A 477 4.56 -16.81 -2.38
CA GLY A 477 4.46 -15.77 -1.36
C GLY A 477 3.01 -15.51 -0.91
N LEU A 478 2.09 -15.39 -1.85
CA LEU A 478 0.66 -15.21 -1.61
C LEU A 478 0.05 -16.40 -0.86
N MET A 479 0.36 -17.63 -1.28
CA MET A 479 -0.16 -18.84 -0.65
C MET A 479 0.38 -19.04 0.77
N LYS A 480 1.67 -18.82 1.01
CA LYS A 480 2.26 -18.87 2.36
C LYS A 480 1.58 -17.86 3.30
N SER A 481 1.29 -16.67 2.83
CA SER A 481 0.58 -15.64 3.59
C SER A 481 -0.87 -16.07 3.91
N LYS A 482 -1.57 -16.67 2.94
CA LYS A 482 -2.92 -17.22 3.13
C LYS A 482 -2.93 -18.34 4.18
N PHE A 483 -2.10 -19.36 4.02
CA PHE A 483 -2.02 -20.50 4.94
C PHE A 483 -1.68 -20.04 6.37
N LYS A 484 -0.76 -19.10 6.53
CA LYS A 484 -0.43 -18.52 7.84
C LYS A 484 -1.65 -17.85 8.49
N ARG A 485 -2.44 -17.10 7.71
CA ARG A 485 -3.66 -16.42 8.19
C ARG A 485 -4.74 -17.43 8.61
N TYR A 486 -4.95 -18.48 7.83
CA TYR A 486 -5.92 -19.53 8.14
C TYR A 486 -5.54 -20.28 9.42
N ASN A 487 -4.30 -20.73 9.54
CA ASN A 487 -3.80 -21.44 10.72
C ASN A 487 -3.89 -20.61 12.01
N GLN A 488 -3.64 -19.29 11.93
CA GLN A 488 -3.78 -18.41 13.10
C GLN A 488 -5.24 -18.21 13.51
N GLN A 489 -6.16 -18.10 12.55
CA GLN A 489 -7.58 -17.89 12.82
C GLN A 489 -8.29 -19.16 13.27
N ASP A 490 -7.95 -20.31 12.70
CA ASP A 490 -8.54 -21.60 13.09
C ASP A 490 -8.07 -22.03 14.48
N GLY A 491 -6.80 -21.79 14.82
CA GLY A 491 -6.30 -21.97 16.18
C GLY A 491 -7.08 -21.12 17.20
N ARG A 492 -7.37 -19.86 16.88
CA ARG A 492 -8.15 -18.98 17.75
C ARG A 492 -9.61 -19.43 17.88
N ALA A 493 -10.28 -19.77 16.79
CA ALA A 493 -11.66 -20.24 16.81
C ALA A 493 -11.81 -21.56 17.59
N GLN A 494 -10.83 -22.45 17.51
CA GLN A 494 -10.81 -23.70 18.27
C GLN A 494 -10.64 -23.45 19.77
N ILE A 495 -9.75 -22.52 20.14
CA ILE A 495 -9.57 -22.12 21.55
C ILE A 495 -10.81 -21.41 22.08
N ASP A 496 -11.40 -20.48 21.34
CA ASP A 496 -12.64 -19.78 21.75
C ASP A 496 -13.80 -20.77 21.98
N ALA A 497 -13.90 -21.83 21.16
CA ALA A 497 -14.90 -22.90 21.37
C ALA A 497 -14.61 -23.74 22.63
N LEU A 498 -13.33 -23.99 22.94
CA LEU A 498 -12.93 -24.71 24.15
C LEU A 498 -13.16 -23.87 25.41
N LEU A 499 -12.95 -22.57 25.36
CA LEU A 499 -13.20 -21.65 26.48
C LEU A 499 -14.68 -21.48 26.82
N GLN A 500 -15.60 -21.80 25.90
CA GLN A 500 -17.05 -21.82 26.18
C GLN A 500 -17.49 -23.09 26.95
N LYS A 501 -16.65 -24.12 27.04
CA LYS A 501 -16.95 -25.33 27.83
C LYS A 501 -16.67 -25.06 29.31
N PRO A 502 -17.53 -25.58 30.24
CA PRO A 502 -17.22 -25.55 31.66
C PRO A 502 -15.87 -26.24 31.96
N PRO A 503 -15.03 -25.72 32.88
CA PRO A 503 -13.70 -26.26 33.17
C PRO A 503 -13.70 -27.76 33.57
N SER A 504 -14.80 -28.22 34.15
CA SER A 504 -14.99 -29.64 34.52
C SER A 504 -15.23 -30.59 33.35
N GLN A 505 -15.54 -30.05 32.17
CA GLN A 505 -15.78 -30.85 30.94
C GLN A 505 -14.62 -30.82 29.97
N LEU A 506 -13.55 -30.11 30.27
CA LEU A 506 -12.34 -30.06 29.43
C LEU A 506 -11.45 -31.27 29.72
N SER A 507 -11.08 -32.01 28.68
CA SER A 507 -10.08 -33.09 28.76
C SER A 507 -8.68 -32.54 29.04
N GLU A 508 -7.76 -33.40 29.44
CA GLU A 508 -6.38 -33.00 29.73
C GLU A 508 -5.65 -32.51 28.48
N ASP A 509 -5.95 -33.10 27.30
CA ASP A 509 -5.45 -32.69 26.00
C ASP A 509 -6.01 -31.31 25.58
N GLU A 510 -7.28 -31.05 25.81
CA GLU A 510 -7.92 -29.74 25.53
C GLU A 510 -7.35 -28.64 26.43
N ARG A 511 -7.08 -28.94 27.70
CA ARG A 511 -6.38 -28.01 28.60
C ARG A 511 -4.93 -27.77 28.17
N GLY A 512 -4.28 -28.81 27.64
CA GLY A 512 -2.94 -28.71 27.06
C GLY A 512 -2.90 -27.78 25.83
N LEU A 513 -3.90 -27.90 24.93
CA LEU A 513 -4.07 -27.01 23.77
C LEU A 513 -4.30 -25.55 24.16
N ILE A 514 -5.15 -25.30 25.16
CA ILE A 514 -5.41 -23.96 25.69
C ILE A 514 -4.11 -23.37 26.26
N ARG A 515 -3.39 -24.11 27.10
CA ARG A 515 -2.09 -23.65 27.67
C ARG A 515 -1.07 -23.36 26.56
N GLN A 516 -0.96 -24.23 25.55
CA GLN A 516 -0.03 -24.04 24.44
C GLN A 516 -0.37 -22.82 23.58
N TYR A 517 -1.66 -22.53 23.40
CA TYR A 517 -2.12 -21.35 22.66
C TYR A 517 -1.75 -20.07 23.41
N PHE A 518 -2.08 -19.97 24.71
CA PHE A 518 -1.74 -18.79 25.52
C PHE A 518 -0.24 -18.65 25.81
N SER A 519 0.51 -19.74 25.82
CA SER A 519 1.99 -19.66 25.91
C SER A 519 2.64 -19.15 24.62
N LYS A 520 1.97 -19.24 23.47
CA LYS A 520 2.41 -18.73 22.16
C LYS A 520 1.75 -17.40 21.79
N ALA A 521 0.71 -16.95 22.50
CA ALA A 521 0.07 -15.66 22.29
C ALA A 521 0.98 -14.54 22.85
N PRO A 522 1.13 -13.41 22.13
CA PRO A 522 1.77 -12.23 22.69
C PRO A 522 0.96 -11.77 23.92
N ALA A 523 1.66 -11.49 25.03
CA ALA A 523 1.07 -11.08 26.29
C ALA A 523 0.12 -9.89 26.09
N GLY A 524 -1.19 -10.12 26.21
CA GLY A 524 -2.25 -9.13 26.04
C GLY A 524 -3.62 -9.62 26.52
N ASP A 525 -3.78 -10.91 26.77
CA ASP A 525 -5.02 -11.45 27.30
C ASP A 525 -4.84 -11.82 28.79
N ASP A 526 -5.76 -11.33 29.62
CA ASP A 526 -5.81 -11.39 31.08
C ASP A 526 -5.55 -12.81 31.63
N PRO A 527 -4.51 -13.01 32.50
CA PRO A 527 -4.25 -14.30 33.14
C PRO A 527 -5.32 -14.78 34.12
N SER A 528 -6.32 -13.94 34.45
CA SER A 528 -7.39 -14.27 35.40
C SER A 528 -8.47 -15.19 34.84
N LEU A 529 -8.43 -15.54 33.55
CA LEU A 529 -9.41 -16.41 32.89
C LEU A 529 -8.96 -17.87 32.70
N ILE A 530 -7.87 -18.28 33.35
CA ILE A 530 -7.41 -19.68 33.30
C ILE A 530 -8.01 -20.42 34.52
N PRO A 531 -8.89 -21.41 34.28
CA PRO A 531 -9.39 -22.26 35.35
C PRO A 531 -8.35 -23.26 35.84
#